data_de6ce4fc8f64b94cea729f1447d10ae6
#
_entry.id   de6ce4fc8f64b94cea729f1447d10ae6
#
_cell.length_a   1.000
_cell.length_b   1.000
_cell.length_c   1.000
_cell.angle_alpha   90.00
_cell.angle_beta   90.00
_cell.angle_gamma   90.00
#
_symmetry.space_group_name_H-M   'P 1'
#
loop_
_entity.id
_entity.type
_entity.pdbx_description
1 polymer ?
#
loop_
_entity_poly.entity_id
_entity_poly.type
_entity_poly.pdbx_seq_one_letter_code
_entity_poly.pdbx_strand_id
1 'polypeptide(L)'
;GSDAAYLTLNAGDIVTDLEHGGSLAVNGVCLTAIDLDRLQPGQFRAYAMGETLRRTNLGDLTPGDTVNLERCLPAGGRFDGHVVQGHVDAVGTLASVTAHEAWSTLRFTLPAELAPLLAEKGSIAVSGVSLTVTAVSEPGESPAWFEVGLIPETLKATNLGALEVGDSVNL
;
A
#
# COMPACT_ATOMS: atom_id res chain seq x y z
N GLY A 1 -22.89 -8.83 1.88
CA GLY A 1 -21.50 -8.77 2.33
C GLY A 1 -21.46 -8.36 3.79
N SER A 2 -20.54 -8.88 4.59
CA SER A 2 -20.35 -8.48 5.98
C SER A 2 -19.91 -7.02 6.03
N ASP A 3 -20.48 -6.22 6.94
CA ASP A 3 -20.09 -4.81 7.13
C ASP A 3 -18.68 -4.65 7.75
N ALA A 4 -17.95 -5.77 7.96
CA ALA A 4 -16.60 -5.79 8.50
C ALA A 4 -15.96 -7.18 8.40
N ALA A 5 -14.64 -7.25 8.52
CA ALA A 5 -13.88 -8.49 8.53
C ALA A 5 -12.71 -8.45 9.52
N TYR A 6 -12.34 -9.62 10.05
CA TYR A 6 -11.05 -9.80 10.71
C TYR A 6 -9.98 -10.16 9.68
N LEU A 7 -8.88 -9.41 9.70
CA LEU A 7 -7.67 -9.71 8.97
C LEU A 7 -6.66 -10.32 9.94
N THR A 8 -6.14 -11.50 9.63
CA THR A 8 -5.05 -12.12 10.40
C THR A 8 -3.89 -12.39 9.45
N LEU A 9 -2.73 -11.86 9.77
CA LEU A 9 -1.53 -11.87 8.93
C LEU A 9 -0.37 -12.55 9.66
N ASN A 10 0.49 -13.22 8.91
CA ASN A 10 1.80 -13.64 9.39
C ASN A 10 2.78 -12.48 9.11
N ALA A 11 3.06 -11.71 10.14
CA ALA A 11 3.84 -10.47 10.04
C ALA A 11 5.31 -10.64 10.46
N GLY A 12 5.67 -11.79 11.04
CA GLY A 12 7.05 -12.06 11.46
C GLY A 12 7.52 -11.12 12.56
N ASP A 13 8.81 -10.78 12.53
CA ASP A 13 9.45 -10.03 13.61
C ASP A 13 9.02 -8.56 13.68
N ILE A 14 8.41 -8.02 12.62
CA ILE A 14 7.97 -6.60 12.57
C ILE A 14 6.94 -6.24 13.66
N VAL A 15 6.26 -7.23 14.22
CA VAL A 15 5.23 -7.04 15.26
C VAL A 15 5.67 -7.48 16.65
N THR A 16 6.93 -7.82 16.87
CA THR A 16 7.44 -8.36 18.14
C THR A 16 7.18 -7.43 19.33
N ASP A 17 7.30 -6.12 19.13
CA ASP A 17 7.08 -5.07 20.13
C ASP A 17 5.76 -4.32 19.92
N LEU A 18 4.86 -4.83 19.09
CA LEU A 18 3.55 -4.22 18.85
C LEU A 18 2.61 -4.59 20.00
N GLU A 19 2.05 -3.58 20.63
CA GLU A 19 1.09 -3.74 21.72
C GLU A 19 -0.36 -3.69 21.21
N HIS A 20 -1.28 -4.22 22.00
CA HIS A 20 -2.72 -4.09 21.75
C HIS A 20 -3.12 -2.61 21.63
N GLY A 21 -3.85 -2.27 20.59
CA GLY A 21 -4.21 -0.87 20.26
C GLY A 21 -3.13 -0.11 19.48
N GLY A 22 -1.93 -0.70 19.30
CA GLY A 22 -0.92 -0.15 18.40
C GLY A 22 -1.33 -0.24 16.95
N SER A 23 -0.64 0.48 16.06
CA SER A 23 -0.97 0.53 14.64
C SER A 23 0.09 -0.13 13.77
N LEU A 24 -0.37 -0.77 12.69
CA LEU A 24 0.44 -1.32 11.62
C LEU A 24 -0.19 -0.92 10.29
N ALA A 25 0.60 -0.41 9.35
CA ALA A 25 0.14 -0.20 7.98
C ALA A 25 0.20 -1.53 7.21
N VAL A 26 -0.92 -1.90 6.58
CA VAL A 26 -1.07 -3.09 5.74
C VAL A 26 -1.43 -2.62 4.33
N ASN A 27 -0.57 -2.82 3.33
CA ASN A 27 -0.71 -2.20 2.00
C ASN A 27 -1.03 -0.69 2.08
N GLY A 28 -0.39 0.02 3.02
CA GLY A 28 -0.61 1.44 3.25
C GLY A 28 -1.86 1.81 4.06
N VAL A 29 -2.66 0.84 4.46
CA VAL A 29 -3.85 1.06 5.30
C VAL A 29 -3.47 0.97 6.76
N CYS A 30 -3.65 2.04 7.52
CA CYS A 30 -3.42 2.04 8.97
C CYS A 30 -4.49 1.21 9.68
N LEU A 31 -4.08 0.12 10.34
CA LEU A 31 -4.95 -0.78 11.07
C LEU A 31 -4.52 -0.92 12.53
N THR A 32 -5.51 -1.04 13.41
CA THR A 32 -5.27 -1.21 14.85
C THR A 32 -5.13 -2.67 15.22
N ALA A 33 -4.06 -3.00 15.96
CA ALA A 33 -3.78 -4.33 16.48
C ALA A 33 -4.78 -4.72 17.58
N ILE A 34 -5.37 -5.90 17.43
CA ILE A 34 -6.31 -6.48 18.41
C ILE A 34 -5.96 -7.94 18.70
N ASP A 35 -6.43 -8.44 19.83
CA ASP A 35 -6.36 -9.88 20.23
C ASP A 35 -4.95 -10.48 20.15
N LEU A 36 -3.88 -9.70 20.31
CA LEU A 36 -2.49 -10.16 20.15
C LEU A 36 -2.13 -11.29 21.12
N ASP A 37 -2.74 -11.30 22.31
CA ASP A 37 -2.58 -12.33 23.36
C ASP A 37 -3.14 -13.70 22.97
N ARG A 38 -3.97 -13.77 21.91
CA ARG A 38 -4.60 -14.98 21.39
C ARG A 38 -3.97 -15.50 20.11
N LEU A 39 -2.93 -14.82 19.61
CA LEU A 39 -2.27 -15.14 18.37
C LEU A 39 -0.96 -15.91 18.60
N GLN A 40 -0.48 -16.57 17.55
CA GLN A 40 0.87 -17.12 17.56
C GLN A 40 1.90 -15.99 17.47
N PRO A 41 3.12 -16.16 18.00
CA PRO A 41 4.19 -15.19 17.82
C PRO A 41 4.38 -14.81 16.34
N GLY A 42 4.55 -13.50 16.07
CA GLY A 42 4.69 -12.99 14.72
C GLY A 42 3.39 -12.85 13.93
N GLN A 43 2.23 -13.10 14.55
CA GLN A 43 0.95 -12.82 13.92
C GLN A 43 0.39 -11.46 14.33
N PHE A 44 -0.30 -10.83 13.39
CA PHE A 44 -1.05 -9.59 13.56
C PHE A 44 -2.52 -9.84 13.24
N ARG A 45 -3.41 -9.23 14.01
CA ARG A 45 -4.84 -9.21 13.73
C ARG A 45 -5.39 -7.80 13.84
N ALA A 46 -6.24 -7.46 12.89
CA ALA A 46 -7.01 -6.23 12.90
C ALA A 46 -8.47 -6.48 12.54
N TYR A 47 -9.33 -5.54 12.92
CA TYR A 47 -10.73 -5.51 12.50
C TYR A 47 -10.91 -4.40 11.48
N ALA A 48 -11.18 -4.76 10.23
CA ALA A 48 -11.43 -3.82 9.15
C ALA A 48 -12.94 -3.58 9.01
N MET A 49 -13.34 -2.33 9.09
CA MET A 49 -14.73 -1.92 8.86
C MET A 49 -15.09 -2.03 7.38
N GLY A 50 -16.38 -2.16 7.08
CA GLY A 50 -16.87 -2.27 5.71
C GLY A 50 -16.44 -1.11 4.80
N GLU A 51 -16.33 0.11 5.35
CA GLU A 51 -15.79 1.25 4.59
C GLU A 51 -14.33 1.02 4.19
N THR A 52 -13.48 0.55 5.10
CA THR A 52 -12.09 0.20 4.80
C THR A 52 -11.99 -0.86 3.71
N LEU A 53 -12.81 -1.91 3.80
CA LEU A 53 -12.83 -2.99 2.81
C LEU A 53 -13.32 -2.52 1.43
N ARG A 54 -14.23 -1.55 1.37
CA ARG A 54 -14.73 -1.00 0.10
C ARG A 54 -13.81 0.02 -0.54
N ARG A 55 -13.04 0.75 0.27
CA ARG A 55 -12.17 1.85 -0.19
C ARG A 55 -10.73 1.42 -0.49
N THR A 56 -10.39 0.19 -0.15
CA THR A 56 -9.02 -0.33 -0.27
C THR A 56 -9.03 -1.71 -0.92
N ASN A 57 -7.87 -2.15 -1.40
CA ASN A 57 -7.69 -3.50 -1.93
C ASN A 57 -7.70 -4.59 -0.83
N LEU A 58 -7.82 -4.22 0.45
CA LEU A 58 -7.92 -5.20 1.53
C LEU A 58 -9.19 -6.05 1.44
N GLY A 59 -10.24 -5.54 0.81
CA GLY A 59 -11.50 -6.28 0.60
C GLY A 59 -11.37 -7.43 -0.37
N ASP A 60 -10.36 -7.41 -1.25
CA ASP A 60 -10.13 -8.42 -2.29
C ASP A 60 -9.10 -9.47 -1.86
N LEU A 61 -8.43 -9.28 -0.70
CA LEU A 61 -7.42 -10.21 -0.21
C LEU A 61 -8.01 -11.59 0.12
N THR A 62 -7.27 -12.60 -0.27
CA THR A 62 -7.54 -14.01 0.01
C THR A 62 -6.41 -14.66 0.81
N PRO A 63 -6.67 -15.76 1.53
CA PRO A 63 -5.61 -16.47 2.23
C PRO A 63 -4.47 -16.90 1.30
N GLY A 64 -3.25 -16.49 1.62
CA GLY A 64 -2.04 -16.74 0.83
C GLY A 64 -1.51 -15.51 0.10
N ASP A 65 -2.30 -14.44 0.01
CA ASP A 65 -1.84 -13.19 -0.60
C ASP A 65 -0.76 -12.52 0.25
N THR A 66 0.16 -11.85 -0.44
CA THR A 66 1.25 -11.11 0.20
C THR A 66 0.90 -9.63 0.29
N VAL A 67 1.17 -9.02 1.45
CA VAL A 67 0.94 -7.61 1.73
C VAL A 67 2.21 -6.91 2.19
N ASN A 68 2.33 -5.62 1.88
CA ASN A 68 3.37 -4.77 2.46
C ASN A 68 2.99 -4.38 3.89
N LEU A 69 3.98 -4.41 4.79
CA LEU A 69 3.79 -4.05 6.19
C LEU A 69 4.76 -2.95 6.59
N GLU A 70 4.27 -1.96 7.34
CA GLU A 70 5.10 -0.89 7.88
C GLU A 70 4.66 -0.50 9.29
N ARG A 71 5.64 -0.33 10.20
CA ARG A 71 5.41 0.18 11.56
C ARG A 71 5.28 1.69 11.53
N CYS A 72 4.56 2.21 12.52
CA CYS A 72 4.52 3.64 12.75
C CYS A 72 5.93 4.18 12.99
N LEU A 73 6.22 5.37 12.43
CA LEU A 73 7.45 6.09 12.68
C LEU A 73 7.55 6.42 14.18
N PRO A 74 8.61 5.99 14.89
CA PRO A 74 8.79 6.34 16.28
C PRO A 74 9.08 7.83 16.45
N ALA A 75 8.70 8.42 17.59
CA ALA A 75 9.03 9.79 17.91
C ALA A 75 10.55 9.99 17.87
N GLY A 76 11.02 10.97 17.09
CA GLY A 76 12.46 11.20 16.85
C GLY A 76 13.06 10.34 15.73
N GLY A 77 12.28 9.49 15.09
CA GLY A 77 12.69 8.76 13.88
C GLY A 77 12.91 9.68 12.67
N ARG A 78 13.47 9.13 11.59
CA ARG A 78 13.71 9.86 10.34
C ARG A 78 12.56 9.61 9.37
N PHE A 79 12.19 10.65 8.64
CA PHE A 79 11.30 10.53 7.50
C PHE A 79 12.14 10.11 6.29
N ASP A 80 12.20 8.81 6.01
CA ASP A 80 12.95 8.28 4.86
C ASP A 80 12.12 8.27 3.56
N GLY A 81 10.95 8.87 3.56
CA GLY A 81 10.03 9.04 2.44
C GLY A 81 9.29 10.37 2.57
N HIS A 82 7.98 10.31 2.70
CA HIS A 82 7.13 11.47 2.96
C HIS A 82 6.17 11.18 4.13
N VAL A 83 5.49 12.21 4.62
CA VAL A 83 4.51 12.05 5.71
C VAL A 83 3.28 11.32 5.19
N VAL A 84 3.04 10.11 5.71
CA VAL A 84 1.90 9.27 5.37
C VAL A 84 1.16 8.91 6.66
N GLN A 85 -0.17 9.05 6.66
CA GLN A 85 -1.02 8.73 7.81
C GLN A 85 -1.70 7.35 7.67
N GLY A 86 -1.54 6.70 6.52
CA GLY A 86 -2.15 5.40 6.25
C GLY A 86 -3.66 5.47 5.96
N HIS A 87 -4.11 6.62 5.43
CA HIS A 87 -5.46 6.83 4.96
C HIS A 87 -5.45 6.75 3.43
N VAL A 88 -6.11 5.73 2.88
CA VAL A 88 -6.15 5.48 1.44
C VAL A 88 -7.18 6.40 0.80
N ASP A 89 -6.74 7.13 -0.23
CA ASP A 89 -7.60 8.03 -1.00
C ASP A 89 -8.39 7.28 -2.06
N ALA A 90 -7.75 6.30 -2.72
CA ALA A 90 -8.38 5.48 -3.75
C ALA A 90 -7.65 4.16 -4.00
N VAL A 91 -8.27 3.30 -4.80
CA VAL A 91 -7.64 2.14 -5.41
C VAL A 91 -7.28 2.48 -6.86
N GLY A 92 -6.01 2.30 -7.20
CA GLY A 92 -5.49 2.35 -8.56
C GLY A 92 -5.31 0.95 -9.14
N THR A 93 -4.98 0.87 -10.42
CA THR A 93 -4.75 -0.41 -11.11
C THR A 93 -3.44 -0.36 -11.88
N LEU A 94 -2.62 -1.41 -11.80
CA LEU A 94 -1.42 -1.54 -12.61
C LEU A 94 -1.80 -1.66 -14.09
N ALA A 95 -1.44 -0.68 -14.89
CA ALA A 95 -1.76 -0.62 -16.31
C ALA A 95 -0.66 -1.21 -17.19
N SER A 96 0.61 -1.00 -16.82
CA SER A 96 1.75 -1.57 -17.56
C SER A 96 3.00 -1.63 -16.71
N VAL A 97 3.90 -2.55 -17.08
CA VAL A 97 5.27 -2.66 -16.56
C VAL A 97 6.23 -2.57 -17.74
N THR A 98 7.21 -1.68 -17.65
CA THR A 98 8.30 -1.57 -18.63
C THR A 98 9.61 -1.86 -17.91
N ALA A 99 10.23 -2.98 -18.24
CA ALA A 99 11.53 -3.34 -17.71
C ALA A 99 12.64 -2.57 -18.45
N HIS A 100 13.59 -2.03 -17.68
CA HIS A 100 14.82 -1.42 -18.15
C HIS A 100 16.02 -2.25 -17.65
N GLU A 101 17.22 -1.92 -18.08
CA GLU A 101 18.44 -2.67 -17.70
C GLU A 101 18.66 -2.70 -16.16
N ALA A 102 18.40 -1.58 -15.46
CA ALA A 102 18.70 -1.42 -14.04
C ALA A 102 17.48 -1.11 -13.15
N TRP A 103 16.27 -0.97 -13.70
CA TRP A 103 15.07 -0.59 -13.00
C TRP A 103 13.82 -0.94 -13.81
N SER A 104 12.63 -0.73 -13.27
CA SER A 104 11.35 -0.91 -13.98
C SER A 104 10.48 0.32 -13.82
N THR A 105 9.77 0.71 -14.88
CA THR A 105 8.67 1.69 -14.81
C THR A 105 7.37 0.94 -14.63
N LEU A 106 6.61 1.31 -13.60
CA LEU A 106 5.24 0.87 -13.41
C LEU A 106 4.30 2.05 -13.67
N ARG A 107 3.29 1.83 -14.52
CA ARG A 107 2.20 2.79 -14.75
C ARG A 107 0.94 2.31 -14.06
N PHE A 108 0.33 3.19 -13.30
CA PHE A 108 -0.94 2.94 -12.62
C PHE A 108 -2.01 3.88 -13.14
N THR A 109 -3.23 3.37 -13.32
CA THR A 109 -4.42 4.22 -13.49
C THR A 109 -4.95 4.63 -12.13
N LEU A 110 -5.67 5.75 -12.09
CA LEU A 110 -6.31 6.28 -10.89
C LEU A 110 -7.64 6.97 -11.25
N PRO A 111 -8.54 7.14 -10.26
CA PRO A 111 -9.74 7.95 -10.46
C PRO A 111 -9.39 9.37 -10.90
N ALA A 112 -10.13 9.89 -11.88
CA ALA A 112 -9.84 11.18 -12.52
C ALA A 112 -9.85 12.37 -11.53
N GLU A 113 -10.65 12.27 -10.46
CA GLU A 113 -10.71 13.27 -9.40
C GLU A 113 -9.42 13.42 -8.59
N LEU A 114 -8.56 12.40 -8.58
CA LEU A 114 -7.26 12.44 -7.90
C LEU A 114 -6.13 12.95 -8.80
N ALA A 115 -6.30 12.93 -10.11
CA ALA A 115 -5.26 13.37 -11.04
C ALA A 115 -4.71 14.80 -10.75
N PRO A 116 -5.53 15.79 -10.36
CA PRO A 116 -5.03 17.13 -10.00
C PRO A 116 -4.16 17.18 -8.74
N LEU A 117 -4.18 16.12 -7.92
CA LEU A 117 -3.38 16.03 -6.69
C LEU A 117 -1.98 15.44 -6.92
N LEU A 118 -1.73 14.87 -8.10
CA LEU A 118 -0.45 14.31 -8.48
C LEU A 118 0.35 15.28 -9.33
N ALA A 119 1.65 15.32 -9.08
CA ALA A 119 2.58 16.10 -9.86
C ALA A 119 3.86 15.29 -10.12
N GLU A 120 4.46 15.49 -11.29
CA GLU A 120 5.81 14.98 -11.56
C GLU A 120 6.78 15.43 -10.47
N LYS A 121 7.64 14.51 -10.00
CA LYS A 121 8.56 14.66 -8.87
C LYS A 121 7.89 14.77 -7.49
N GLY A 122 6.57 14.71 -7.42
CA GLY A 122 5.84 14.56 -6.16
C GLY A 122 6.03 13.18 -5.56
N SER A 123 5.60 13.02 -4.31
CA SER A 123 5.61 11.74 -3.60
C SER A 123 4.20 11.12 -3.61
N ILE A 124 4.15 9.80 -3.73
CA ILE A 124 2.93 9.01 -3.58
C ILE A 124 3.24 7.72 -2.82
N ALA A 125 2.31 7.28 -1.98
CA ALA A 125 2.35 5.94 -1.40
C ALA A 125 1.52 4.99 -2.27
N VAL A 126 2.15 3.92 -2.79
CA VAL A 126 1.50 2.86 -3.56
C VAL A 126 1.55 1.58 -2.75
N SER A 127 0.40 1.10 -2.29
CA SER A 127 0.29 -0.02 -1.33
C SER A 127 1.27 0.12 -0.16
N GLY A 128 1.43 1.34 0.37
CA GLY A 128 2.30 1.67 1.50
C GLY A 128 3.76 1.93 1.14
N VAL A 129 4.15 1.78 -0.12
CA VAL A 129 5.52 2.06 -0.58
C VAL A 129 5.62 3.52 -1.01
N SER A 130 6.51 4.29 -0.35
CA SER A 130 6.77 5.70 -0.70
C SER A 130 7.58 5.79 -1.99
N LEU A 131 7.02 6.42 -3.02
CA LEU A 131 7.59 6.49 -4.36
C LEU A 131 7.56 7.92 -4.91
N THR A 132 8.47 8.20 -5.84
CA THR A 132 8.49 9.45 -6.59
C THR A 132 7.73 9.27 -7.91
N VAL A 133 6.80 10.16 -8.19
CA VAL A 133 6.09 10.23 -9.46
C VAL A 133 7.06 10.69 -10.56
N THR A 134 7.22 9.89 -11.61
CA THR A 134 8.12 10.20 -12.74
C THR A 134 7.40 10.83 -13.92
N ALA A 135 6.11 10.53 -14.09
CA ALA A 135 5.25 11.12 -15.11
C ALA A 135 3.78 11.04 -14.68
N VAL A 136 2.96 11.91 -15.22
CA VAL A 136 1.50 11.92 -15.05
C VAL A 136 0.82 12.12 -16.40
N SER A 137 -0.43 11.64 -16.51
CA SER A 137 -1.28 11.88 -17.68
C SER A 137 -1.53 13.37 -17.90
N GLU A 138 -1.78 13.76 -19.15
CA GLU A 138 -2.20 15.12 -19.48
C GLU A 138 -3.57 15.45 -18.85
N PRO A 139 -3.82 16.71 -18.49
CA PRO A 139 -5.12 17.13 -17.98
C PRO A 139 -6.25 16.75 -18.92
N GLY A 140 -7.22 15.98 -18.39
CA GLY A 140 -8.38 15.51 -19.16
C GLY A 140 -8.17 14.19 -19.92
N GLU A 141 -6.99 13.61 -19.87
CA GLU A 141 -6.74 12.27 -20.39
C GLU A 141 -7.53 11.22 -19.59
N SER A 142 -8.10 10.22 -20.27
CA SER A 142 -8.90 9.16 -19.64
C SER A 142 -8.51 7.79 -20.21
N PRO A 143 -8.17 6.82 -19.34
CA PRO A 143 -8.06 6.95 -17.89
C PRO A 143 -6.87 7.84 -17.48
N ALA A 144 -7.00 8.54 -16.35
CA ALA A 144 -5.87 9.23 -15.74
C ALA A 144 -4.84 8.22 -15.23
N TRP A 145 -3.56 8.55 -15.31
CA TRP A 145 -2.48 7.66 -14.92
C TRP A 145 -1.26 8.41 -14.37
N PHE A 146 -0.42 7.69 -13.66
CA PHE A 146 0.91 8.13 -13.27
C PHE A 146 1.93 7.00 -13.42
N GLU A 147 3.20 7.36 -13.45
CA GLU A 147 4.32 6.42 -13.48
C GLU A 147 5.24 6.61 -12.28
N VAL A 148 5.86 5.49 -11.89
CA VAL A 148 6.91 5.44 -10.89
C VAL A 148 8.04 4.53 -11.38
N GLY A 149 9.29 4.87 -11.01
CA GLY A 149 10.45 4.03 -11.28
C GLY A 149 10.80 3.20 -10.05
N LEU A 150 10.92 1.89 -10.20
CA LEU A 150 11.28 0.96 -9.12
C LEU A 150 12.64 0.36 -9.36
N ILE A 151 13.53 0.51 -8.37
CA ILE A 151 14.83 -0.16 -8.34
C ILE A 151 14.67 -1.63 -7.94
N PRO A 152 15.63 -2.52 -8.28
CA PRO A 152 15.55 -3.95 -7.96
C PRO A 152 15.28 -4.24 -6.48
N GLU A 153 15.84 -3.43 -5.58
CA GLU A 153 15.61 -3.60 -4.14
C GLU A 153 14.14 -3.41 -3.76
N THR A 154 13.47 -2.38 -4.30
CA THR A 154 12.04 -2.12 -4.06
C THR A 154 11.17 -3.25 -4.61
N LEU A 155 11.49 -3.74 -5.82
CA LEU A 155 10.77 -4.86 -6.43
C LEU A 155 10.90 -6.15 -5.60
N LYS A 156 12.06 -6.37 -4.98
CA LYS A 156 12.32 -7.55 -4.15
C LYS A 156 11.72 -7.44 -2.75
N ALA A 157 11.78 -6.24 -2.15
CA ALA A 157 11.39 -6.01 -0.76
C ALA A 157 9.89 -5.79 -0.57
N THR A 158 9.14 -5.55 -1.64
CA THR A 158 7.71 -5.24 -1.60
C THR A 158 6.91 -6.15 -2.52
N ASN A 159 5.58 -6.19 -2.32
CA ASN A 159 4.70 -6.94 -3.22
C ASN A 159 4.56 -6.31 -4.62
N LEU A 160 5.08 -5.09 -4.81
CA LEU A 160 5.01 -4.40 -6.12
C LEU A 160 5.76 -5.15 -7.22
N GLY A 161 6.79 -5.94 -6.86
CA GLY A 161 7.53 -6.75 -7.83
C GLY A 161 6.79 -7.99 -8.34
N ALA A 162 5.72 -8.40 -7.65
CA ALA A 162 4.90 -9.56 -8.01
C ALA A 162 3.57 -9.17 -8.68
N LEU A 163 3.30 -7.86 -8.82
CA LEU A 163 2.06 -7.40 -9.45
C LEU A 163 2.00 -7.76 -10.93
N GLU A 164 0.81 -8.16 -11.37
CA GLU A 164 0.45 -8.35 -12.76
C GLU A 164 -0.43 -7.20 -13.27
N VAL A 165 -0.43 -6.96 -14.58
CA VAL A 165 -1.31 -5.95 -15.19
C VAL A 165 -2.78 -6.29 -14.88
N GLY A 166 -3.48 -5.33 -14.31
CA GLY A 166 -4.84 -5.49 -13.81
C GLY A 166 -4.94 -5.56 -12.28
N ASP A 167 -3.82 -5.78 -11.56
CA ASP A 167 -3.83 -5.82 -10.10
C ASP A 167 -4.11 -4.46 -9.49
N SER A 168 -4.83 -4.47 -8.37
CA SER A 168 -5.21 -3.29 -7.63
C SER A 168 -4.14 -2.87 -6.60
N VAL A 169 -3.97 -1.57 -6.42
CA VAL A 169 -3.08 -0.97 -5.42
C VAL A 169 -3.80 0.13 -4.66
N ASN A 170 -3.46 0.29 -3.38
CA ASN A 170 -3.93 1.41 -2.57
C ASN A 170 -3.08 2.66 -2.87
N LEU A 171 -3.73 3.81 -3.01
CA LEU A 171 -3.11 5.10 -3.27
C LEU A 171 -3.44 6.09 -2.15
#